data_10152923e6a13a6ea2742abbb3b59814
#
_entry.id   10152923e6a13a6ea2742abbb3b59814
#
_cell.length_a   1.000
_cell.length_b   1.000
_cell.length_c   1.000
_cell.angle_alpha   90.00
_cell.angle_beta   90.00
_cell.angle_gamma   90.00
#
_symmetry.space_group_name_H-M   'P 1'
#
loop_
_entity.id
_entity.type
_entity.pdbx_description
1 polymer ?
#
loop_
_entity_poly.entity_id
_entity_poly.type
_entity_poly.pdbx_seq_one_letter_code
_entity_poly.pdbx_strand_id
1 'polypeptide(L)'
;MPYLLEMKNITKTFGSVKAIDNVSLRLNAGEIVSLCGENGSGKSTLMKVLCGIYPHGSYEGEIIFAGEEIQASHIRDTERKGIAIIHQELALVKELTVLENIFLGNEITHNGIMDYDLMTLRCQKLLAQVSLSISPDTRVGDLGLGQQQLVEIAKALNKQVRLLILDEPTASLTE
;
A
#
# COMPACT_ATOMS: atom_id res chain seq x y z
N MET A 1 12.03 15.77 -15.40
CA MET A 1 11.38 15.95 -14.09
C MET A 1 12.03 14.95 -13.11
N PRO A 2 12.17 15.26 -11.83
CA PRO A 2 12.74 14.30 -10.88
C PRO A 2 11.78 13.10 -10.74
N TYR A 3 12.33 11.92 -10.53
CA TYR A 3 11.57 10.69 -10.28
C TYR A 3 10.73 10.86 -9.00
N LEU A 4 9.55 10.22 -8.96
CA LEU A 4 8.76 10.12 -7.72
C LEU A 4 9.46 9.21 -6.71
N LEU A 5 9.97 8.07 -7.20
CA LEU A 5 10.76 7.12 -6.42
C LEU A 5 12.08 6.83 -7.12
N GLU A 6 13.15 6.79 -6.36
CA GLU A 6 14.44 6.32 -6.79
C GLU A 6 15.06 5.46 -5.69
N MET A 7 15.22 4.17 -5.95
CA MET A 7 15.98 3.24 -5.14
C MET A 7 17.32 3.02 -5.82
N LYS A 8 18.44 3.25 -5.13
CA LYS A 8 19.80 3.19 -5.70
C LYS A 8 20.61 2.12 -5.00
N ASN A 9 21.13 1.18 -5.79
CA ASN A 9 22.10 0.19 -5.34
C ASN A 9 21.67 -0.58 -4.09
N ILE A 10 20.39 -0.96 -4.02
CA ILE A 10 19.83 -1.66 -2.86
C ILE A 10 20.41 -3.06 -2.78
N THR A 11 21.05 -3.36 -1.65
CA THR A 11 21.55 -4.69 -1.31
C THR A 11 20.98 -5.11 0.04
N LYS A 12 20.38 -6.31 0.09
CA LYS A 12 19.86 -6.88 1.32
C LYS A 12 20.34 -8.30 1.52
N THR A 13 20.98 -8.54 2.66
CA THR A 13 21.54 -9.83 3.04
C THR A 13 20.83 -10.36 4.28
N PHE A 14 20.58 -11.67 4.33
CA PHE A 14 20.08 -12.42 5.48
C PHE A 14 21.11 -13.50 5.83
N GLY A 15 21.87 -13.31 6.88
CA GLY A 15 23.01 -14.18 7.21
C GLY A 15 24.00 -14.22 6.05
N SER A 16 24.22 -15.38 5.44
CA SER A 16 25.10 -15.57 4.28
C SER A 16 24.39 -15.43 2.92
N VAL A 17 23.07 -15.23 2.90
CA VAL A 17 22.28 -15.20 1.66
C VAL A 17 22.03 -13.75 1.24
N LYS A 18 22.50 -13.34 0.08
CA LYS A 18 22.10 -12.08 -0.57
C LYS A 18 20.73 -12.29 -1.23
N ALA A 19 19.69 -11.71 -0.67
CA ALA A 19 18.34 -11.74 -1.22
C ALA A 19 18.15 -10.68 -2.33
N ILE A 20 18.87 -9.56 -2.24
CA ILE A 20 18.95 -8.50 -3.24
C ILE A 20 20.40 -8.08 -3.34
N ASP A 21 20.92 -7.91 -4.56
CA ASP A 21 22.29 -7.50 -4.81
C ASP A 21 22.33 -6.35 -5.81
N ASN A 22 22.64 -5.15 -5.31
CA ASN A 22 22.86 -3.94 -6.10
C ASN A 22 21.73 -3.58 -7.08
N VAL A 23 20.47 -3.68 -6.62
CA VAL A 23 19.28 -3.42 -7.43
C VAL A 23 18.90 -1.94 -7.37
N SER A 24 18.62 -1.35 -8.53
CA SER A 24 18.11 0.02 -8.64
C SER A 24 16.75 0.03 -9.35
N LEU A 25 15.83 0.86 -8.84
CA LEU A 25 14.49 1.03 -9.38
C LEU A 25 14.15 2.52 -9.43
N ARG A 26 13.53 2.97 -10.52
CA ARG A 26 13.03 4.35 -10.68
C ARG A 26 11.60 4.34 -11.15
N LEU A 27 10.84 5.31 -10.66
CA LEU A 27 9.43 5.47 -10.99
C LEU A 27 9.09 6.96 -11.14
N ASN A 28 8.40 7.33 -12.20
CA ASN A 28 7.85 8.67 -12.38
C ASN A 28 6.46 8.79 -11.74
N ALA A 29 6.02 10.03 -11.48
CA ALA A 29 4.66 10.27 -11.07
C ALA A 29 3.67 9.87 -12.19
N GLY A 30 2.58 9.17 -11.83
CA GLY A 30 1.58 8.68 -12.77
C GLY A 30 2.02 7.45 -13.59
N GLU A 31 3.17 6.87 -13.31
CA GLU A 31 3.68 5.67 -13.99
C GLU A 31 3.18 4.40 -13.28
N ILE A 32 2.91 3.36 -14.07
CA ILE A 32 2.63 2.01 -13.59
C ILE A 32 3.81 1.12 -13.99
N VAL A 33 4.48 0.54 -13.01
CA VAL A 33 5.62 -0.37 -13.21
C VAL A 33 5.29 -1.74 -12.69
N SER A 34 5.51 -2.77 -13.52
CA SER A 34 5.38 -4.17 -13.13
C SER A 34 6.75 -4.76 -12.82
N LEU A 35 6.89 -5.31 -11.62
CA LEU A 35 8.11 -6.00 -11.19
C LEU A 35 7.95 -7.51 -11.44
N CYS A 36 8.51 -7.99 -12.53
CA CYS A 36 8.43 -9.39 -12.95
C CYS A 36 9.69 -10.17 -12.58
N GLY A 37 9.55 -11.46 -12.30
CA GLY A 37 10.66 -12.37 -12.00
C GLY A 37 10.17 -13.65 -11.33
N GLU A 38 11.03 -14.65 -11.27
CA GLU A 38 10.75 -15.95 -10.64
C GLU A 38 10.50 -15.82 -9.13
N ASN A 39 9.86 -16.84 -8.54
CA ASN A 39 9.70 -16.91 -7.09
C ASN A 39 11.08 -17.00 -6.43
N GLY A 40 11.29 -16.21 -5.37
CA GLY A 40 12.59 -16.12 -4.70
C GLY A 40 13.59 -15.15 -5.34
N SER A 41 13.26 -14.44 -6.43
CA SER A 41 14.16 -13.45 -7.05
C SER A 41 14.35 -12.14 -6.28
N GLY A 42 13.76 -12.02 -5.08
CA GLY A 42 13.93 -10.85 -4.22
C GLY A 42 12.87 -9.74 -4.38
N LYS A 43 11.84 -9.91 -5.23
CA LYS A 43 10.78 -8.90 -5.46
C LYS A 43 10.12 -8.42 -4.16
N SER A 44 9.56 -9.36 -3.40
CA SER A 44 8.89 -9.03 -2.13
C SER A 44 9.87 -8.48 -1.08
N THR A 45 11.15 -8.88 -1.14
CA THR A 45 12.20 -8.32 -0.28
C THR A 45 12.46 -6.86 -0.63
N LEU A 46 12.54 -6.51 -1.92
CA LEU A 46 12.71 -5.12 -2.39
C LEU A 46 11.53 -4.25 -1.96
N MET A 47 10.29 -4.75 -2.10
CA MET A 47 9.10 -4.04 -1.64
C MET A 47 9.07 -3.87 -0.12
N LYS A 48 9.49 -4.87 0.65
CA LYS A 48 9.60 -4.80 2.11
C LYS A 48 10.66 -3.78 2.58
N VAL A 49 11.76 -3.63 1.83
CA VAL A 49 12.74 -2.55 2.06
C VAL A 49 12.08 -1.19 1.82
N LEU A 50 11.39 -1.01 0.69
CA LEU A 50 10.72 0.24 0.35
C LEU A 50 9.66 0.64 1.36
N CYS A 51 8.88 -0.32 1.85
CA CYS A 51 7.81 -0.08 2.84
C CYS A 51 8.31 0.09 4.29
N GLY A 52 9.62 0.00 4.55
CA GLY A 52 10.17 0.15 5.89
C GLY A 52 9.93 -1.06 6.81
N ILE A 53 9.53 -2.23 6.26
CA ILE A 53 9.49 -3.50 7.01
C ILE A 53 10.91 -3.89 7.39
N TYR A 54 11.86 -3.69 6.47
CA TYR A 54 13.28 -3.74 6.78
C TYR A 54 13.76 -2.31 7.01
N PRO A 55 14.12 -1.95 8.26
CA PRO A 55 14.46 -0.57 8.61
C PRO A 55 15.76 -0.12 7.94
N HIS A 56 15.92 1.20 7.82
CA HIS A 56 17.16 1.82 7.37
C HIS A 56 18.35 1.33 8.21
N GLY A 57 19.48 1.07 7.56
CA GLY A 57 20.65 0.46 8.18
C GLY A 57 20.65 -1.08 8.19
N SER A 58 19.52 -1.73 7.87
CA SER A 58 19.45 -3.19 7.69
C SER A 58 19.69 -3.63 6.24
N TYR A 59 19.88 -2.68 5.34
CA TYR A 59 20.22 -2.85 3.91
C TYR A 59 21.21 -1.76 3.50
N GLU A 60 21.87 -1.94 2.37
CA GLU A 60 22.75 -0.95 1.74
C GLU A 60 21.99 -0.24 0.60
N GLY A 61 22.44 0.96 0.25
CA GLY A 61 21.87 1.79 -0.80
C GLY A 61 20.97 2.89 -0.26
N GLU A 62 20.35 3.66 -1.15
CA GLU A 62 19.56 4.84 -0.84
C GLU A 62 18.14 4.72 -1.40
N ILE A 63 17.16 5.25 -0.68
CA ILE A 63 15.78 5.40 -1.14
C ILE A 63 15.44 6.88 -1.12
N ILE A 64 15.12 7.44 -2.30
CA ILE A 64 14.68 8.82 -2.46
C ILE A 64 13.23 8.81 -2.92
N PHE A 65 12.36 9.49 -2.21
CA PHE A 65 10.95 9.61 -2.54
C PHE A 65 10.54 11.08 -2.57
N ALA A 66 9.99 11.51 -3.69
CA ALA A 66 9.60 12.90 -3.92
C ALA A 66 10.73 13.92 -3.70
N GLY A 67 11.98 13.52 -3.98
CA GLY A 67 13.19 14.35 -3.83
C GLY A 67 13.80 14.33 -2.43
N GLU A 68 13.22 13.60 -1.46
CA GLU A 68 13.75 13.46 -0.11
C GLU A 68 14.24 12.02 0.14
N GLU A 69 15.38 11.88 0.79
CA GLU A 69 15.85 10.58 1.26
C GLU A 69 14.93 10.03 2.36
N ILE A 70 14.59 8.74 2.25
CA ILE A 70 13.80 8.02 3.26
C ILE A 70 14.74 7.16 4.10
N GLN A 71 14.79 7.43 5.38
CA GLN A 71 15.46 6.62 6.41
C GLN A 71 14.41 6.05 7.36
N ALA A 72 13.56 5.17 6.84
CA ALA A 72 12.44 4.62 7.60
C ALA A 72 12.94 3.63 8.66
N SER A 73 12.49 3.83 9.89
CA SER A 73 12.69 2.89 11.00
C SER A 73 11.51 1.93 11.13
N HIS A 74 10.33 2.33 10.65
CA HIS A 74 9.08 1.57 10.74
C HIS A 74 8.20 1.81 9.52
N ILE A 75 7.24 0.91 9.28
CA ILE A 75 6.24 1.03 8.21
C ILE A 75 5.49 2.38 8.27
N ARG A 76 5.17 2.87 9.47
CA ARG A 76 4.48 4.14 9.66
C ARG A 76 5.23 5.35 9.08
N ASP A 77 6.55 5.28 8.98
CA ASP A 77 7.37 6.38 8.45
C ASP A 77 7.16 6.51 6.94
N THR A 78 7.06 5.38 6.22
CA THR A 78 6.78 5.35 4.79
C THR A 78 5.31 5.65 4.48
N GLU A 79 4.38 5.16 5.31
CA GLU A 79 2.95 5.47 5.18
C GLU A 79 2.69 6.98 5.31
N ARG A 80 3.33 7.67 6.26
CA ARG A 80 3.22 9.14 6.43
C ARG A 80 3.73 9.91 5.22
N LYS A 81 4.66 9.36 4.46
CA LYS A 81 5.14 9.95 3.19
C LYS A 81 4.22 9.62 2.00
N GLY A 82 3.20 8.78 2.21
CA GLY A 82 2.24 8.40 1.19
C GLY A 82 2.64 7.16 0.39
N ILE A 83 3.46 6.28 0.96
CA ILE A 83 3.76 4.96 0.39
C ILE A 83 2.87 3.94 1.10
N ALA A 84 2.05 3.19 0.37
CA ALA A 84 1.25 2.11 0.92
C ALA A 84 1.46 0.80 0.15
N ILE A 85 1.36 -0.31 0.86
CA ILE A 85 1.40 -1.65 0.28
C ILE A 85 0.08 -2.36 0.56
N ILE A 86 -0.46 -3.01 -0.47
CA ILE A 86 -1.55 -3.97 -0.36
C ILE A 86 -0.93 -5.35 -0.48
N HIS A 87 -1.03 -6.12 0.59
CA HIS A 87 -0.55 -7.49 0.65
C HIS A 87 -1.53 -8.44 -0.03
N GLN A 88 -1.06 -9.63 -0.37
CA GLN A 88 -1.88 -10.72 -0.89
C GLN A 88 -3.02 -11.10 0.07
N GLU A 89 -2.75 -11.11 1.38
CA GLU A 89 -3.78 -11.28 2.41
C GLU A 89 -4.43 -9.93 2.72
N LEU A 90 -5.76 -9.87 2.56
CA LEU A 90 -6.53 -8.65 2.79
C LEU A 90 -6.55 -8.30 4.29
N ALA A 91 -6.20 -7.06 4.60
CA ALA A 91 -6.26 -6.53 5.97
C ALA A 91 -7.64 -5.90 6.27
N LEU A 92 -8.72 -6.61 5.89
CA LEU A 92 -10.10 -6.20 6.13
C LEU A 92 -10.73 -7.02 7.26
N VAL A 93 -11.55 -6.34 8.07
CA VAL A 93 -12.37 -6.96 9.12
C VAL A 93 -13.72 -7.32 8.51
N LYS A 94 -14.00 -8.61 8.35
CA LYS A 94 -15.18 -9.13 7.62
C LYS A 94 -16.51 -8.78 8.30
N GLU A 95 -16.51 -8.62 9.62
CA GLU A 95 -17.67 -8.29 10.44
C GLU A 95 -18.06 -6.81 10.34
N LEU A 96 -17.14 -5.95 9.94
CA LEU A 96 -17.36 -4.52 9.78
C LEU A 96 -17.90 -4.18 8.38
N THR A 97 -18.54 -3.03 8.27
CA THR A 97 -19.00 -2.45 7.01
C THR A 97 -17.83 -1.96 6.16
N VAL A 98 -18.10 -1.70 4.88
CA VAL A 98 -17.15 -1.07 3.97
C VAL A 98 -16.69 0.29 4.50
N LEU A 99 -17.63 1.11 4.98
CA LEU A 99 -17.35 2.40 5.60
C LEU A 99 -16.36 2.26 6.76
N GLU A 100 -16.70 1.39 7.71
CA GLU A 100 -15.86 1.16 8.90
C GLU A 100 -14.48 0.64 8.53
N ASN A 101 -14.36 -0.27 7.57
CA ASN A 101 -13.06 -0.76 7.10
C ASN A 101 -12.19 0.33 6.47
N ILE A 102 -12.78 1.19 5.62
CA ILE A 102 -12.04 2.26 4.92
C ILE A 102 -11.50 3.29 5.92
N PHE A 103 -12.24 3.57 6.97
CA PHE A 103 -11.86 4.59 7.96
C PHE A 103 -11.23 4.02 9.23
N LEU A 104 -11.09 2.72 9.37
CA LEU A 104 -10.53 2.06 10.56
C LEU A 104 -9.14 2.64 10.91
N GLY A 105 -9.04 3.27 12.07
CA GLY A 105 -7.84 3.95 12.55
C GLY A 105 -7.54 5.30 11.89
N ASN A 106 -8.47 5.82 11.06
CA ASN A 106 -8.40 7.13 10.42
C ASN A 106 -9.80 7.77 10.36
N GLU A 107 -10.57 7.59 11.42
CA GLU A 107 -11.92 8.12 11.55
C GLU A 107 -11.92 9.65 11.50
N ILE A 108 -12.90 10.22 10.79
CA ILE A 108 -13.09 11.67 10.76
C ILE A 108 -13.90 12.05 12.01
N THR A 109 -13.31 12.89 12.86
CA THR A 109 -13.94 13.32 14.10
C THR A 109 -14.06 14.84 14.18
N HIS A 110 -15.17 15.31 14.75
CA HIS A 110 -15.37 16.70 15.14
C HIS A 110 -15.64 16.75 16.65
N ASN A 111 -14.79 17.48 17.39
CA ASN A 111 -14.87 17.57 18.85
C ASN A 111 -14.93 16.19 19.57
N GLY A 112 -14.22 15.19 19.03
CA GLY A 112 -14.18 13.83 19.59
C GLY A 112 -15.37 12.95 19.21
N ILE A 113 -16.31 13.44 18.40
CA ILE A 113 -17.47 12.69 17.88
C ILE A 113 -17.20 12.35 16.41
N MET A 114 -17.45 11.11 15.98
CA MET A 114 -17.31 10.69 14.59
C MET A 114 -18.33 11.40 13.69
N ASP A 115 -17.84 11.95 12.59
CA ASP A 115 -18.67 12.58 11.55
C ASP A 115 -19.01 11.53 10.49
N TYR A 116 -20.06 10.75 10.76
CA TYR A 116 -20.52 9.68 9.87
C TYR A 116 -21.00 10.19 8.52
N ASP A 117 -21.60 11.38 8.45
CA ASP A 117 -22.08 11.95 7.19
C ASP A 117 -20.91 12.27 6.24
N LEU A 118 -19.88 12.90 6.77
CA LEU A 118 -18.68 13.21 6.00
C LEU A 118 -17.91 11.94 5.61
N MET A 119 -17.81 10.96 6.52
CA MET A 119 -17.19 9.66 6.23
C MET A 119 -17.95 8.93 5.12
N THR A 120 -19.29 8.92 5.16
CA THR A 120 -20.13 8.28 4.14
C THR A 120 -19.95 8.93 2.78
N LEU A 121 -19.97 10.27 2.70
CA LEU A 121 -19.74 11.00 1.47
C LEU A 121 -18.38 10.71 0.87
N ARG A 122 -17.34 10.68 1.71
CA ARG A 122 -15.98 10.38 1.28
C ARG A 122 -15.81 8.91 0.86
N CYS A 123 -16.44 7.99 1.59
CA CYS A 123 -16.49 6.57 1.23
C CYS A 123 -17.08 6.37 -0.17
N GLN A 124 -18.23 6.98 -0.47
CA GLN A 124 -18.85 6.90 -1.80
C GLN A 124 -17.93 7.41 -2.91
N LYS A 125 -17.22 8.50 -2.69
CA LYS A 125 -16.24 9.01 -3.64
C LYS A 125 -15.08 8.04 -3.88
N LEU A 126 -14.56 7.43 -2.83
CA LEU A 126 -13.48 6.43 -2.91
C LEU A 126 -13.94 5.17 -3.65
N LEU A 127 -15.15 4.68 -3.35
CA LEU A 127 -15.74 3.54 -4.06
C LEU A 127 -15.94 3.85 -5.56
N ALA A 128 -16.39 5.04 -5.89
CA ALA A 128 -16.51 5.47 -7.28
C ALA A 128 -15.15 5.52 -8.01
N GLN A 129 -14.07 5.94 -7.34
CA GLN A 129 -12.72 5.95 -7.92
C GLN A 129 -12.22 4.55 -8.29
N VAL A 130 -12.60 3.54 -7.51
CA VAL A 130 -12.26 2.13 -7.79
C VAL A 130 -13.33 1.41 -8.61
N SER A 131 -14.31 2.14 -9.16
CA SER A 131 -15.41 1.61 -9.98
C SER A 131 -16.24 0.54 -9.26
N LEU A 132 -16.40 0.64 -7.93
CA LEU A 132 -17.15 -0.28 -7.10
C LEU A 132 -18.49 0.34 -6.67
N SER A 133 -19.60 -0.20 -7.21
CA SER A 133 -20.97 0.27 -6.95
C SER A 133 -21.63 -0.58 -5.85
N ILE A 134 -21.33 -0.28 -4.60
CA ILE A 134 -21.93 -0.93 -3.41
C ILE A 134 -22.28 0.11 -2.35
N SER A 135 -23.16 -0.26 -1.41
CA SER A 135 -23.45 0.61 -0.26
C SER A 135 -22.27 0.64 0.72
N PRO A 136 -21.92 1.81 1.28
CA PRO A 136 -20.98 1.92 2.39
C PRO A 136 -21.33 1.04 3.61
N ASP A 137 -22.62 0.75 3.81
CA ASP A 137 -23.14 -0.06 4.93
C ASP A 137 -23.07 -1.57 4.66
N THR A 138 -22.66 -1.99 3.48
CA THR A 138 -22.49 -3.42 3.16
C THR A 138 -21.38 -4.00 4.02
N ARG A 139 -21.62 -5.17 4.63
CA ARG A 139 -20.56 -5.90 5.36
C ARG A 139 -19.52 -6.45 4.40
N VAL A 140 -18.26 -6.32 4.75
CA VAL A 140 -17.16 -6.80 3.92
C VAL A 140 -17.21 -8.32 3.73
N GLY A 141 -17.69 -9.06 4.74
CA GLY A 141 -17.86 -10.52 4.66
C GLY A 141 -18.86 -11.00 3.61
N ASP A 142 -19.81 -10.13 3.20
CA ASP A 142 -20.83 -10.45 2.20
C ASP A 142 -20.34 -10.18 0.74
N LEU A 143 -19.15 -9.59 0.61
CA LEU A 143 -18.56 -9.24 -0.69
C LEU A 143 -17.76 -10.41 -1.26
N GLY A 144 -17.80 -10.55 -2.58
CA GLY A 144 -16.88 -11.41 -3.30
C GLY A 144 -15.42 -10.93 -3.18
N LEU A 145 -14.46 -11.84 -3.35
CA LEU A 145 -13.05 -11.57 -3.14
C LEU A 145 -12.53 -10.38 -3.96
N GLY A 146 -12.91 -10.26 -5.23
CA GLY A 146 -12.53 -9.12 -6.08
C GLY A 146 -13.09 -7.79 -5.57
N GLN A 147 -14.30 -7.77 -5.00
CA GLN A 147 -14.87 -6.58 -4.38
C GLN A 147 -14.13 -6.21 -3.09
N GLN A 148 -13.75 -7.20 -2.28
CA GLN A 148 -12.93 -6.98 -1.08
C GLN A 148 -11.57 -6.35 -1.45
N GLN A 149 -10.93 -6.80 -2.54
CA GLN A 149 -9.69 -6.18 -3.03
C GLN A 149 -9.88 -4.71 -3.42
N LEU A 150 -10.99 -4.37 -4.09
CA LEU A 150 -11.31 -2.98 -4.42
C LEU A 150 -11.56 -2.14 -3.17
N VAL A 151 -12.18 -2.70 -2.12
CA VAL A 151 -12.33 -2.04 -0.82
C VAL A 151 -10.97 -1.79 -0.17
N GLU A 152 -10.03 -2.73 -0.24
CA GLU A 152 -8.66 -2.54 0.27
C GLU A 152 -7.93 -1.41 -0.47
N ILE A 153 -8.08 -1.34 -1.80
CA ILE A 153 -7.55 -0.22 -2.59
C ILE A 153 -8.19 1.10 -2.16
N ALA A 154 -9.52 1.15 -2.00
CA ALA A 154 -10.22 2.35 -1.54
C ALA A 154 -9.75 2.79 -0.14
N LYS A 155 -9.51 1.84 0.77
CA LYS A 155 -8.93 2.08 2.10
C LYS A 155 -7.52 2.69 2.01
N ALA A 156 -6.67 2.17 1.11
CA ALA A 156 -5.36 2.74 0.87
C ALA A 156 -5.45 4.16 0.31
N LEU A 157 -6.33 4.41 -0.68
CA LEU A 157 -6.53 5.74 -1.26
C LEU A 157 -7.03 6.77 -0.23
N ASN A 158 -7.77 6.35 0.80
CA ASN A 158 -8.20 7.23 1.88
C ASN A 158 -7.02 7.86 2.65
N LYS A 159 -5.86 7.21 2.68
CA LYS A 159 -4.64 7.67 3.34
C LYS A 159 -3.80 8.66 2.52
N GLN A 160 -4.34 9.22 1.44
CA GLN A 160 -3.62 10.15 0.54
C GLN A 160 -2.33 9.55 -0.05
N VAL A 161 -2.42 8.32 -0.50
CA VAL A 161 -1.30 7.57 -1.07
C VAL A 161 -0.79 8.23 -2.35
N ARG A 162 0.53 8.36 -2.47
CA ARG A 162 1.26 8.85 -3.64
C ARG A 162 1.92 7.71 -4.42
N LEU A 163 2.24 6.61 -3.74
CA LEU A 163 2.78 5.38 -4.31
C LEU A 163 2.04 4.19 -3.71
N LEU A 164 1.33 3.45 -4.55
CA LEU A 164 0.65 2.22 -4.17
C LEU A 164 1.43 1.02 -4.70
N ILE A 165 1.75 0.10 -3.82
CA ILE A 165 2.42 -1.16 -4.13
C ILE A 165 1.38 -2.27 -4.00
N LEU A 166 1.26 -3.11 -5.03
CA LEU A 166 0.39 -4.27 -5.04
C LEU A 166 1.27 -5.53 -5.05
N ASP A 167 1.20 -6.34 -4.00
CA ASP A 167 1.95 -7.58 -3.89
C ASP A 167 1.05 -8.75 -4.33
N GLU A 168 1.31 -9.31 -5.52
CA GLU A 168 0.56 -10.41 -6.15
C GLU A 168 -0.98 -10.22 -6.18
N PRO A 169 -1.49 -9.10 -6.68
CA PRO A 169 -2.93 -8.78 -6.59
C PRO A 169 -3.83 -9.73 -7.39
N THR A 170 -3.28 -10.54 -8.26
CA THR A 170 -4.05 -11.42 -9.18
C THR A 170 -4.08 -12.89 -8.76
N ALA A 171 -3.38 -13.29 -7.71
CA ALA A 171 -3.34 -14.70 -7.27
C ALA A 171 -4.74 -15.25 -6.89
N SER A 172 -5.71 -14.37 -6.64
CA SER A 172 -7.08 -14.71 -6.25
C SER A 172 -8.13 -14.41 -7.33
N LEU A 173 -7.74 -13.93 -8.52
CA LEU A 173 -8.66 -13.58 -9.61
C LEU A 173 -8.81 -14.69 -10.66
N THR A 174 -8.26 -15.88 -10.44
CA THR A 174 -8.31 -17.01 -11.35
C THR A 174 -9.43 -17.99 -11.01
N GLU A 175 -10.65 -17.50 -10.76
CA GLU A 175 -11.88 -18.31 -10.92
C GLU A 175 -13.02 -17.44 -11.41
#